data_dbe0ddb76a8a6c3dde49f99b6d6c0386
#
_entry.id   dbe0ddb76a8a6c3dde49f99b6d6c0386
#
_cell.length_a   1.000
_cell.length_b   1.000
_cell.length_c   1.000
_cell.angle_alpha   90.00
_cell.angle_beta   90.00
_cell.angle_gamma   90.00
#
_symmetry.space_group_name_H-M   'P 1'
#
loop_
_entity.id
_entity.type
_entity.pdbx_description
1 polymer ?
#
loop_
_entity_poly.entity_id
_entity_poly.type
_entity_poly.pdbx_seq_one_letter_code
_entity_poly.pdbx_strand_id
1 'polypeptide(L)'
;MNTQRIASTLFASSLLLGAIGLSTPAFSATTSPLVTISGVDHAGINVPDLNKAIAFFQTTFGARLEADTTPGAIPDAWKAAFNWHPSSELKRFVMMRLPDGTGVELFQYSGEQIGHTRPHQDDDAASHIALKTQDVAVSYQAIKKAGLKTLNEPITNPDGTQWFYFLTPWGSQIELVGKVK
;
A
#
# COMPACT_ATOMS: atom_id res chain seq x y z
N MET A 1 -25.75 -57.43 -61.78
CA MET A 1 -24.33 -57.70 -62.00
C MET A 1 -23.64 -57.62 -60.65
N ASN A 2 -22.96 -58.71 -60.32
CA ASN A 2 -22.43 -59.09 -59.00
C ASN A 2 -21.51 -58.09 -58.33
N THR A 3 -21.72 -57.92 -57.06
CA THR A 3 -20.71 -57.44 -56.15
C THR A 3 -20.61 -58.32 -54.90
N GLN A 4 -19.51 -59.03 -54.84
CA GLN A 4 -19.17 -59.93 -53.72
C GLN A 4 -18.69 -59.08 -52.52
N ARG A 5 -19.20 -59.46 -51.35
CA ARG A 5 -18.73 -59.00 -50.06
C ARG A 5 -17.53 -59.84 -49.62
N ILE A 6 -16.42 -59.19 -49.24
CA ILE A 6 -15.33 -59.92 -48.58
C ILE A 6 -15.32 -59.35 -47.13
N ALA A 7 -15.58 -60.21 -46.17
CA ALA A 7 -15.45 -59.97 -44.76
C ALA A 7 -13.99 -60.20 -44.34
N SER A 8 -13.36 -59.19 -43.79
CA SER A 8 -12.02 -59.35 -43.19
C SER A 8 -12.16 -59.16 -41.69
N THR A 9 -11.94 -60.20 -40.96
CA THR A 9 -11.88 -60.27 -39.50
C THR A 9 -10.54 -59.68 -39.03
N LEU A 10 -10.54 -58.57 -38.30
CA LEU A 10 -9.34 -58.05 -37.67
C LEU A 10 -9.36 -58.40 -36.19
N PHE A 11 -8.37 -59.14 -35.77
CA PHE A 11 -8.04 -59.42 -34.36
C PHE A 11 -7.58 -58.12 -33.66
N ALA A 12 -8.27 -57.74 -32.62
CA ALA A 12 -7.85 -56.65 -31.74
C ALA A 12 -6.94 -57.22 -30.65
N SER A 13 -5.66 -56.98 -30.77
CA SER A 13 -4.70 -57.21 -29.68
C SER A 13 -4.68 -55.98 -28.75
N SER A 14 -5.23 -56.14 -27.54
CA SER A 14 -5.21 -55.12 -26.48
C SER A 14 -3.80 -55.06 -25.87
N LEU A 15 -3.02 -54.03 -26.22
CA LEU A 15 -1.83 -53.67 -25.47
C LEU A 15 -2.27 -52.79 -24.25
N LEU A 16 -2.18 -53.34 -23.04
CA LEU A 16 -2.21 -52.58 -21.80
C LEU A 16 -0.88 -51.82 -21.68
N LEU A 17 -0.86 -50.53 -22.00
CA LEU A 17 0.20 -49.65 -21.58
C LEU A 17 -0.07 -49.25 -20.11
N GLY A 18 0.70 -49.84 -19.19
CA GLY A 18 0.79 -49.39 -17.81
C GLY A 18 1.40 -48.00 -17.76
N ALA A 19 0.60 -46.99 -17.45
CA ALA A 19 1.10 -45.64 -17.16
C ALA A 19 1.84 -45.66 -15.81
N ILE A 20 3.17 -45.76 -15.88
CA ILE A 20 4.02 -45.49 -14.70
C ILE A 20 3.93 -43.98 -14.45
N GLY A 21 3.10 -43.59 -13.49
CA GLY A 21 3.03 -42.23 -13.00
C GLY A 21 4.35 -41.87 -12.32
N LEU A 22 5.23 -41.18 -13.03
CA LEU A 22 6.36 -40.48 -12.46
C LEU A 22 5.81 -39.28 -11.68
N SER A 23 5.50 -39.49 -10.39
CA SER A 23 5.30 -38.41 -9.45
C SER A 23 6.64 -37.67 -9.26
N THR A 24 6.82 -36.55 -9.98
CA THR A 24 7.89 -35.62 -9.68
C THR A 24 7.64 -35.05 -8.29
N PRO A 25 8.57 -35.19 -7.33
CA PRO A 25 8.44 -34.52 -6.07
C PRO A 25 8.42 -33.00 -6.35
N ALA A 26 7.31 -32.35 -6.02
CA ALA A 26 7.27 -30.89 -5.99
C ALA A 26 8.25 -30.45 -4.88
N PHE A 27 9.46 -30.09 -5.26
CA PHE A 27 10.41 -29.41 -4.40
C PHE A 27 9.82 -28.04 -4.11
N SER A 28 9.05 -27.94 -3.02
CA SER A 28 8.73 -26.64 -2.41
C SER A 28 10.03 -26.12 -1.84
N ALA A 29 10.77 -25.37 -2.64
CA ALA A 29 11.89 -24.60 -2.14
C ALA A 29 11.31 -23.53 -1.21
N THR A 30 11.30 -23.77 0.09
CA THR A 30 11.12 -22.75 1.10
C THR A 30 12.35 -21.85 1.02
N THR A 31 12.30 -20.84 0.16
CA THR A 31 13.32 -19.80 0.14
C THR A 31 13.19 -19.01 1.44
N SER A 32 14.17 -19.14 2.33
CA SER A 32 14.25 -18.26 3.50
C SER A 32 14.30 -16.81 3.01
N PRO A 33 13.58 -15.88 3.64
CA PRO A 33 13.61 -14.48 3.25
C PRO A 33 15.04 -13.93 3.42
N LEU A 34 15.44 -13.05 2.52
CA LEU A 34 16.76 -12.42 2.55
C LEU A 34 16.96 -11.57 3.83
N VAL A 35 15.87 -11.02 4.36
CA VAL A 35 15.86 -10.19 5.57
C VAL A 35 14.68 -10.60 6.46
N THR A 36 14.91 -10.71 7.76
CA THR A 36 13.84 -10.91 8.75
C THR A 36 13.32 -9.56 9.21
N ILE A 37 12.02 -9.32 9.01
CA ILE A 37 11.33 -8.10 9.42
C ILE A 37 10.48 -8.40 10.66
N SER A 38 10.57 -7.52 11.69
CA SER A 38 9.78 -7.64 12.93
C SER A 38 8.45 -6.87 12.88
N GLY A 39 8.31 -5.90 11.98
CA GLY A 39 7.09 -5.09 11.83
C GLY A 39 7.32 -3.83 11.01
N VAL A 40 6.29 -2.98 10.98
CA VAL A 40 6.39 -1.63 10.41
C VAL A 40 6.76 -0.67 11.54
N ASP A 41 7.84 0.07 11.40
CA ASP A 41 8.25 1.11 12.35
C ASP A 41 7.46 2.41 12.12
N HIS A 42 7.53 2.95 10.91
CA HIS A 42 6.81 4.17 10.53
C HIS A 42 6.47 4.18 9.03
N ALA A 43 5.56 5.07 8.67
CA ALA A 43 5.30 5.48 7.30
C ALA A 43 5.80 6.92 7.11
N GLY A 44 6.57 7.17 6.03
CA GLY A 44 7.08 8.50 5.69
C GLY A 44 6.14 9.24 4.74
N ILE A 45 5.86 10.52 5.03
CA ILE A 45 5.01 11.40 4.21
C ILE A 45 5.65 12.76 4.01
N ASN A 46 5.80 13.19 2.78
CA ASN A 46 6.20 14.55 2.46
C ASN A 46 4.99 15.49 2.56
N VAL A 47 5.18 16.63 3.21
CA VAL A 47 4.13 17.62 3.43
C VAL A 47 4.63 19.04 3.08
N PRO A 48 3.76 19.92 2.57
CA PRO A 48 4.17 21.29 2.23
C PRO A 48 4.33 22.19 3.44
N ASP A 49 3.71 21.85 4.57
CA ASP A 49 3.69 22.65 5.81
C ASP A 49 3.59 21.69 7.01
N LEU A 50 4.69 21.52 7.74
CA LEU A 50 4.75 20.62 8.90
C LEU A 50 3.84 21.05 10.05
N ASN A 51 3.69 22.36 10.31
CA ASN A 51 2.85 22.79 11.41
C ASN A 51 1.39 22.44 11.17
N LYS A 52 0.91 22.61 9.93
CA LYS A 52 -0.45 22.19 9.54
C LYS A 52 -0.60 20.68 9.57
N ALA A 53 0.42 19.93 9.14
CA ALA A 53 0.39 18.48 9.15
C ALA A 53 0.39 17.92 10.58
N ILE A 54 1.22 18.43 11.48
CA ILE A 54 1.22 18.07 12.90
C ILE A 54 -0.18 18.30 13.50
N ALA A 55 -0.74 19.52 13.33
CA ALA A 55 -2.07 19.83 13.84
C ALA A 55 -3.14 18.90 13.28
N PHE A 56 -3.06 18.57 11.98
CA PHE A 56 -3.98 17.62 11.34
C PHE A 56 -3.90 16.22 11.97
N PHE A 57 -2.69 15.66 12.13
CA PHE A 57 -2.53 14.32 12.73
C PHE A 57 -2.96 14.30 14.19
N GLN A 58 -2.70 15.36 14.93
CA GLN A 58 -3.14 15.49 16.32
C GLN A 58 -4.67 15.54 16.43
N THR A 59 -5.31 16.41 15.65
CA THR A 59 -6.76 16.66 15.77
C THR A 59 -7.61 15.57 15.13
N THR A 60 -7.11 14.94 14.06
CA THR A 60 -7.86 13.93 13.29
C THR A 60 -7.69 12.53 13.88
N PHE A 61 -6.47 12.18 14.29
CA PHE A 61 -6.12 10.83 14.70
C PHE A 61 -5.66 10.69 16.15
N GLY A 62 -5.56 11.78 16.89
CA GLY A 62 -5.05 11.76 18.26
C GLY A 62 -3.56 11.42 18.34
N ALA A 63 -2.80 11.64 17.25
CA ALA A 63 -1.37 11.40 17.24
C ALA A 63 -0.64 12.38 18.18
N ARG A 64 0.46 11.92 18.77
CA ARG A 64 1.35 12.78 19.58
C ARG A 64 2.63 13.09 18.80
N LEU A 65 3.17 14.27 18.96
CA LEU A 65 4.52 14.63 18.48
C LEU A 65 5.54 13.94 19.40
N GLU A 66 6.43 13.15 18.80
CA GLU A 66 7.46 12.40 19.53
C GLU A 66 8.86 13.01 19.35
N ALA A 67 9.19 13.37 18.11
CA ALA A 67 10.46 14.04 17.80
C ALA A 67 10.25 15.15 16.78
N ASP A 68 11.11 16.17 16.85
CA ASP A 68 11.07 17.34 15.98
C ASP A 68 12.50 17.76 15.67
N THR A 69 12.89 17.70 14.40
CA THR A 69 14.27 17.86 13.98
C THR A 69 14.40 18.85 12.83
N THR A 70 15.30 19.81 13.01
CA THR A 70 15.78 20.67 11.92
C THR A 70 17.19 20.19 11.56
N PRO A 71 17.38 19.53 10.41
CA PRO A 71 18.68 19.03 10.00
C PRO A 71 19.59 20.16 9.56
N GLY A 72 20.90 19.91 9.52
CA GLY A 72 21.86 20.75 8.80
C GLY A 72 21.75 20.55 7.27
N ALA A 73 22.67 21.18 6.53
CA ALA A 73 22.74 21.04 5.09
C ALA A 73 22.95 19.55 4.68
N ILE A 74 22.16 19.09 3.76
CA ILE A 74 22.27 17.72 3.23
C ILE A 74 23.30 17.73 2.09
N PRO A 75 24.34 16.83 2.16
CA PRO A 75 25.37 16.75 1.14
C PRO A 75 24.79 16.39 -0.25
N ASP A 76 25.34 16.97 -1.31
CA ASP A 76 24.89 16.71 -2.68
C ASP A 76 25.03 15.22 -3.08
N ALA A 77 26.03 14.51 -2.54
CA ALA A 77 26.17 13.08 -2.75
C ALA A 77 24.97 12.28 -2.18
N TRP A 78 24.38 12.73 -1.07
CA TRP A 78 23.16 12.16 -0.53
C TRP A 78 21.96 12.45 -1.41
N LYS A 79 21.79 13.70 -1.84
CA LYS A 79 20.69 14.08 -2.73
C LYS A 79 20.73 13.24 -4.01
N ALA A 80 21.92 13.05 -4.61
CA ALA A 80 22.09 12.21 -5.78
C ALA A 80 21.75 10.73 -5.52
N ALA A 81 22.23 10.16 -4.40
CA ALA A 81 21.98 8.77 -4.04
C ALA A 81 20.49 8.47 -3.79
N PHE A 82 19.75 9.43 -3.23
CA PHE A 82 18.31 9.31 -2.95
C PHE A 82 17.42 9.91 -4.05
N ASN A 83 17.99 10.25 -5.20
CA ASN A 83 17.27 10.83 -6.33
C ASN A 83 16.47 12.10 -5.96
N TRP A 84 17.04 12.96 -5.10
CA TRP A 84 16.45 14.26 -4.81
C TRP A 84 16.75 15.25 -5.94
N HIS A 85 15.88 16.22 -6.10
CA HIS A 85 16.22 17.37 -6.94
C HIS A 85 17.45 18.10 -6.36
N PRO A 86 18.41 18.51 -7.16
CA PRO A 86 19.65 19.15 -6.67
C PRO A 86 19.40 20.39 -5.79
N SER A 87 18.34 21.16 -6.10
CA SER A 87 17.96 22.37 -5.34
C SER A 87 17.15 22.06 -4.07
N SER A 88 16.81 20.80 -3.81
CA SER A 88 16.02 20.45 -2.63
C SER A 88 16.80 20.60 -1.34
N GLU A 89 16.13 21.09 -0.32
CA GLU A 89 16.60 21.16 1.07
C GLU A 89 15.56 20.52 1.99
N LEU A 90 16.00 19.67 2.90
CA LEU A 90 15.17 19.19 4.00
C LEU A 90 15.10 20.27 5.07
N LYS A 91 13.98 20.91 5.21
CA LYS A 91 13.80 22.02 6.16
C LYS A 91 13.59 21.54 7.58
N ARG A 92 12.78 20.53 7.75
CA ARG A 92 12.40 19.97 9.05
C ARG A 92 11.73 18.63 8.84
N PHE A 93 11.86 17.73 9.81
CA PHE A 93 11.07 16.50 9.86
C PHE A 93 10.65 16.19 11.30
N VAL A 94 9.56 15.47 11.45
CA VAL A 94 9.01 15.11 12.75
C VAL A 94 8.56 13.66 12.76
N MET A 95 8.65 13.03 13.93
CA MET A 95 8.02 11.74 14.19
C MET A 95 6.73 11.99 14.97
N MET A 96 5.62 11.58 14.37
CA MET A 96 4.32 11.48 15.03
C MET A 96 4.10 10.04 15.47
N ARG A 97 3.43 9.84 16.60
CA ARG A 97 3.06 8.50 17.08
C ARG A 97 1.55 8.40 17.19
N LEU A 98 0.95 7.47 16.44
CA LEU A 98 -0.47 7.15 16.51
C LEU A 98 -0.82 6.48 17.86
N PRO A 99 -2.11 6.44 18.25
CA PRO A 99 -2.51 5.85 19.53
C PRO A 99 -2.15 4.36 19.71
N ASP A 100 -1.99 3.61 18.62
CA ASP A 100 -1.56 2.21 18.62
C ASP A 100 -0.03 2.02 18.68
N GLY A 101 0.72 3.12 18.68
CA GLY A 101 2.18 3.11 18.67
C GLY A 101 2.84 3.17 17.29
N THR A 102 2.07 3.08 16.20
CA THR A 102 2.61 3.20 14.83
C THR A 102 3.19 4.58 14.57
N GLY A 103 4.39 4.66 13.97
CA GLY A 103 5.04 5.90 13.59
C GLY A 103 4.50 6.48 12.29
N VAL A 104 4.42 7.81 12.22
CA VAL A 104 4.28 8.56 10.98
C VAL A 104 5.35 9.64 10.97
N GLU A 105 6.29 9.54 10.05
CA GLU A 105 7.36 10.50 9.88
C GLU A 105 6.96 11.51 8.80
N LEU A 106 6.96 12.80 9.15
CA LEU A 106 6.55 13.86 8.25
C LEU A 106 7.76 14.70 7.86
N PHE A 107 7.94 14.94 6.57
CA PHE A 107 9.06 15.70 6.03
C PHE A 107 8.59 16.96 5.32
N GLN A 108 9.25 18.07 5.58
CA GLN A 108 9.06 19.31 4.83
C GLN A 108 10.34 19.63 4.06
N TYR A 109 10.20 19.67 2.74
CA TYR A 109 11.26 20.08 1.83
C TYR A 109 10.97 21.47 1.25
N SER A 110 12.03 22.15 0.78
CA SER A 110 11.93 23.32 -0.09
C SER A 110 12.82 23.12 -1.31
N GLY A 111 12.48 23.76 -2.42
CA GLY A 111 13.19 23.71 -3.70
C GLY A 111 12.26 24.04 -4.86
N GLU A 112 12.77 24.66 -5.90
CA GLU A 112 11.98 25.10 -7.06
C GLU A 112 11.41 23.95 -7.89
N GLN A 113 12.04 22.76 -7.81
CA GLN A 113 11.67 21.59 -8.62
C GLN A 113 10.74 20.63 -7.88
N ILE A 114 10.35 20.93 -6.64
CA ILE A 114 9.47 20.04 -5.88
C ILE A 114 8.09 19.99 -6.51
N GLY A 115 7.64 18.80 -6.87
CA GLY A 115 6.28 18.56 -7.35
C GLY A 115 5.25 18.68 -6.23
N HIS A 116 4.17 19.42 -6.48
CA HIS A 116 3.06 19.58 -5.55
C HIS A 116 1.77 18.90 -6.04
N THR A 117 1.86 18.18 -7.17
CA THR A 117 0.73 17.46 -7.75
C THR A 117 0.67 16.04 -7.18
N ARG A 118 -0.48 15.66 -6.65
CA ARG A 118 -0.72 14.28 -6.24
C ARG A 118 -0.67 13.37 -7.48
N PRO A 119 0.04 12.22 -7.45
CA PRO A 119 -0.02 11.23 -8.52
C PRO A 119 -1.47 10.71 -8.69
N HIS A 120 -1.81 10.23 -9.88
CA HIS A 120 -3.04 9.48 -10.09
C HIS A 120 -2.98 8.18 -9.28
N GLN A 121 -4.16 7.66 -8.88
CA GLN A 121 -4.22 6.46 -8.04
C GLN A 121 -3.65 5.21 -8.73
N ASP A 122 -3.67 5.16 -10.04
CA ASP A 122 -3.20 4.11 -10.91
C ASP A 122 -1.76 4.32 -11.45
N ASP A 123 -1.07 5.37 -10.99
CA ASP A 123 0.35 5.54 -11.24
C ASP A 123 1.19 4.57 -10.38
N ASP A 124 2.27 4.01 -10.94
CA ASP A 124 3.13 3.02 -10.25
C ASP A 124 3.69 3.50 -8.90
N ALA A 125 3.92 4.81 -8.74
CA ALA A 125 4.43 5.41 -7.51
C ALA A 125 3.32 5.87 -6.54
N ALA A 126 2.04 5.72 -6.91
CA ALA A 126 0.94 6.09 -6.04
C ALA A 126 0.89 5.19 -4.80
N SER A 127 0.63 5.78 -3.65
CA SER A 127 0.55 5.06 -2.38
C SER A 127 -0.50 5.67 -1.47
N HIS A 128 -0.95 4.89 -0.49
CA HIS A 128 -1.80 5.36 0.59
C HIS A 128 -1.38 4.70 1.91
N ILE A 129 -1.84 5.25 3.01
CA ILE A 129 -1.74 4.62 4.34
C ILE A 129 -3.14 4.20 4.76
N ALA A 130 -3.29 2.92 5.12
CA ALA A 130 -4.52 2.39 5.68
C ALA A 130 -4.44 2.39 7.21
N LEU A 131 -5.38 3.09 7.87
CA LEU A 131 -5.51 3.14 9.31
C LEU A 131 -6.76 2.39 9.76
N LYS A 132 -6.63 1.59 10.81
CA LYS A 132 -7.76 0.85 11.38
C LYS A 132 -8.66 1.78 12.19
N THR A 133 -9.96 1.67 11.99
CA THR A 133 -10.97 2.32 12.82
C THR A 133 -11.93 1.29 13.42
N GLN A 134 -12.50 1.61 14.57
CA GLN A 134 -13.48 0.75 15.23
C GLN A 134 -14.85 0.79 14.54
N ASP A 135 -15.16 1.90 13.85
CA ASP A 135 -16.43 2.11 13.17
C ASP A 135 -16.22 2.99 11.94
N VAL A 136 -16.31 2.37 10.77
CA VAL A 136 -16.05 3.04 9.48
C VAL A 136 -17.14 4.07 9.18
N ALA A 137 -18.41 3.77 9.49
CA ALA A 137 -19.52 4.68 9.23
C ALA A 137 -19.43 5.94 10.08
N VAL A 138 -19.13 5.80 11.37
CA VAL A 138 -18.92 6.95 12.27
C VAL A 138 -17.71 7.76 11.82
N SER A 139 -16.61 7.11 11.45
CA SER A 139 -15.40 7.76 10.96
C SER A 139 -15.66 8.53 9.66
N TYR A 140 -16.43 7.95 8.74
CA TYR A 140 -16.83 8.61 7.49
C TYR A 140 -17.59 9.91 7.75
N GLN A 141 -18.57 9.88 8.65
CA GLN A 141 -19.32 11.09 9.00
C GLN A 141 -18.44 12.15 9.69
N ALA A 142 -17.50 11.72 10.54
CA ALA A 142 -16.55 12.62 11.19
C ALA A 142 -15.63 13.32 10.17
N ILE A 143 -15.07 12.57 9.20
CA ILE A 143 -14.23 13.10 8.13
C ILE A 143 -15.01 14.11 7.26
N LYS A 144 -16.25 13.78 6.88
CA LYS A 144 -17.11 14.71 6.13
C LYS A 144 -17.43 15.98 6.92
N LYS A 145 -17.77 15.84 8.21
CA LYS A 145 -18.05 16.98 9.09
C LYS A 145 -16.83 17.88 9.26
N ALA A 146 -15.63 17.33 9.25
CA ALA A 146 -14.38 18.08 9.28
C ALA A 146 -14.08 18.80 7.94
N GLY A 147 -14.91 18.65 6.91
CA GLY A 147 -14.72 19.27 5.60
C GLY A 147 -13.62 18.62 4.74
N LEU A 148 -13.16 17.42 5.09
CA LEU A 148 -12.15 16.69 4.33
C LEU A 148 -12.79 16.00 3.12
N LYS A 149 -12.06 15.95 2.00
CA LYS A 149 -12.55 15.38 0.75
C LYS A 149 -12.52 13.85 0.82
N THR A 150 -13.69 13.21 0.93
CA THR A 150 -13.82 11.76 0.74
C THR A 150 -13.79 11.42 -0.76
N LEU A 151 -13.20 10.27 -1.11
CA LEU A 151 -13.09 9.79 -2.50
C LEU A 151 -14.20 8.80 -2.86
N ASN A 152 -14.73 8.09 -1.87
CA ASN A 152 -15.85 7.17 -2.01
C ASN A 152 -16.66 7.14 -0.72
N GLU A 153 -17.87 6.63 -0.81
CA GLU A 153 -18.64 6.21 0.35
C GLU A 153 -18.11 4.89 0.88
N PRO A 154 -18.39 4.53 2.17
CA PRO A 154 -17.94 3.25 2.72
C PRO A 154 -18.37 2.06 1.84
N ILE A 155 -17.40 1.25 1.44
CA ILE A 155 -17.60 0.01 0.67
C ILE A 155 -17.42 -1.15 1.62
N THR A 156 -18.32 -2.15 1.52
CA THR A 156 -18.25 -3.38 2.32
C THR A 156 -17.86 -4.54 1.42
N ASN A 157 -16.79 -5.23 1.76
CA ASN A 157 -16.35 -6.44 1.08
C ASN A 157 -17.14 -7.66 1.56
N PRO A 158 -17.16 -8.76 0.79
CA PRO A 158 -17.85 -10.01 1.18
C PRO A 158 -17.39 -10.61 2.53
N ASP A 159 -16.14 -10.33 2.94
CA ASP A 159 -15.59 -10.78 4.24
C ASP A 159 -16.00 -9.89 5.42
N GLY A 160 -16.86 -8.89 5.20
CA GLY A 160 -17.29 -7.92 6.19
C GLY A 160 -16.27 -6.81 6.48
N THR A 161 -15.19 -6.71 5.74
CA THR A 161 -14.29 -5.56 5.80
C THR A 161 -14.96 -4.37 5.14
N GLN A 162 -14.97 -3.24 5.84
CA GLN A 162 -15.51 -1.98 5.33
C GLN A 162 -14.40 -0.93 5.26
N TRP A 163 -14.42 -0.06 4.25
CA TRP A 163 -13.37 0.92 4.02
C TRP A 163 -13.85 2.11 3.18
N PHE A 164 -13.13 3.23 3.32
CA PHE A 164 -13.23 4.37 2.41
C PHE A 164 -11.92 5.15 2.38
N TYR A 165 -11.72 5.93 1.30
CA TYR A 165 -10.60 6.83 1.14
C TYR A 165 -11.00 8.28 1.33
N PHE A 166 -10.06 9.07 1.83
CA PHE A 166 -10.16 10.51 1.85
C PHE A 166 -8.79 11.18 1.67
N LEU A 167 -8.78 12.47 1.39
CA LEU A 167 -7.56 13.25 1.20
C LEU A 167 -7.25 14.08 2.45
N THR A 168 -5.97 14.10 2.81
CA THR A 168 -5.43 15.12 3.74
C THR A 168 -5.55 16.51 3.12
N PRO A 169 -5.39 17.61 3.89
CA PRO A 169 -5.42 18.95 3.35
C PRO A 169 -4.41 19.25 2.24
N TRP A 170 -3.33 18.49 2.16
CA TRP A 170 -2.30 18.61 1.11
C TRP A 170 -2.39 17.54 0.01
N GLY A 171 -3.43 16.69 0.03
CA GLY A 171 -3.74 15.76 -1.04
C GLY A 171 -3.20 14.34 -0.86
N SER A 172 -2.49 14.01 0.20
CA SER A 172 -2.13 12.61 0.48
C SER A 172 -3.37 11.78 0.76
N GLN A 173 -3.37 10.53 0.27
CA GLN A 173 -4.50 9.63 0.41
C GLN A 173 -4.38 8.80 1.69
N ILE A 174 -5.46 8.77 2.46
CA ILE A 174 -5.63 7.93 3.65
C ILE A 174 -6.83 7.01 3.43
N GLU A 175 -6.66 5.74 3.78
CA GLU A 175 -7.75 4.78 3.90
C GLU A 175 -8.15 4.64 5.37
N LEU A 176 -9.44 4.59 5.65
CA LEU A 176 -9.94 4.10 6.93
C LEU A 176 -10.63 2.76 6.70
N VAL A 177 -10.20 1.76 7.47
CA VAL A 177 -10.64 0.37 7.30
C VAL A 177 -11.03 -0.24 8.65
N GLY A 178 -12.09 -1.05 8.66
CA GLY A 178 -12.58 -1.77 9.84
C GLY A 178 -13.48 -2.92 9.47
N LYS A 179 -14.08 -3.56 10.46
CA LYS A 179 -15.13 -4.58 10.25
C LYS A 179 -16.50 -3.92 10.41
N VAL A 180 -17.47 -4.39 9.64
CA VAL A 180 -18.88 -4.08 9.87
C VAL A 180 -19.25 -4.53 11.30
N LYS A 181 -19.94 -3.66 12.05
CA LYS A 181 -20.51 -3.99 13.35
C LYS A 181 -21.90 -4.59 13.19
#